data_25fb74ec1c80155feae92c7838b6af25
#
_entry.id   25fb74ec1c80155feae92c7838b6af25
#
_cell.length_a   1.000
_cell.length_b   1.000
_cell.length_c   1.000
_cell.angle_alpha   90.00
_cell.angle_beta   90.00
_cell.angle_gamma   90.00
#
_symmetry.space_group_name_H-M   'P 1'
#
loop_
_entity.id
_entity.type
_entity.pdbx_description
1 polymer ?
#
loop_
_entity_poly.entity_id
_entity_poly.type
_entity_poly.pdbx_seq_one_letter_code
_entity_poly.pdbx_strand_id
1 'polypeptide(L)'
;MSQTVRPRVEEALKARGISADMFVKTPRRIYLKIERTNLVETVRAIFDLPGVRFAIATGMQTGTGFEVLYHFAFDHDNCLVNVRVFTDEDPPVFDSISGVVLAAQYIEREMHDLLGIEFRNHPGLDRILLSEDWPEGVYPLRRGRPWEGTVEKRI
;
A
#
# COMPACT_ATOMS: atom_id res chain seq x y z
N MET A 1 -3.32 23.77 9.54
CA MET A 1 -3.17 22.39 10.02
C MET A 1 -2.43 21.51 9.01
N SER A 2 -2.82 21.32 7.74
CA SER A 2 -1.91 20.67 6.76
C SER A 2 -0.61 21.43 6.49
N GLN A 3 -0.61 22.74 6.78
CA GLN A 3 0.60 23.58 6.71
C GLN A 3 1.70 23.14 7.69
N THR A 4 1.37 22.37 8.73
CA THR A 4 2.33 21.88 9.71
C THR A 4 2.89 20.50 9.34
N VAL A 5 2.08 19.62 8.74
CA VAL A 5 2.48 18.24 8.39
C VAL A 5 3.34 18.21 7.14
N ARG A 6 2.96 18.98 6.11
CA ARG A 6 3.66 18.99 4.83
C ARG A 6 5.17 19.29 4.98
N PRO A 7 5.60 20.40 5.63
CA PRO A 7 7.03 20.69 5.79
C PRO A 7 7.78 19.60 6.55
N ARG A 8 7.17 19.02 7.57
CA ARG A 8 7.77 17.91 8.36
C ARG A 8 8.04 16.69 7.49
N VAL A 9 7.09 16.33 6.63
CA VAL A 9 7.25 15.22 5.70
C VAL A 9 8.28 15.56 4.63
N GLU A 10 8.26 16.75 4.04
CA GLU A 10 9.26 17.21 3.06
C GLU A 10 10.68 17.17 3.63
N GLU A 11 10.87 17.63 4.85
CA GLU A 11 12.16 17.62 5.53
C GLU A 11 12.64 16.19 5.82
N ALA A 12 11.75 15.31 6.30
CA ALA A 12 12.08 13.93 6.58
C ALA A 12 12.50 13.15 5.31
N LEU A 13 11.84 13.39 4.18
CA LEU A 13 12.20 12.80 2.89
C LEU A 13 13.52 13.38 2.37
N LYS A 14 13.70 14.68 2.45
CA LYS A 14 14.92 15.36 2.00
C LYS A 14 16.15 14.89 2.79
N ALA A 15 16.01 14.70 4.10
CA ALA A 15 17.09 14.20 4.96
C ALA A 15 17.58 12.79 4.54
N ARG A 16 16.75 12.02 3.82
CA ARG A 16 17.08 10.71 3.28
C ARG A 16 17.35 10.70 1.78
N GLY A 17 17.42 11.87 1.15
CA GLY A 17 17.65 12.00 -0.29
C GLY A 17 16.52 11.46 -1.15
N ILE A 18 15.31 11.36 -0.61
CA ILE A 18 14.14 10.81 -1.31
C ILE A 18 13.42 11.92 -2.05
N SER A 19 13.26 11.74 -3.36
CA SER A 19 12.40 12.58 -4.20
C SER A 19 10.97 12.03 -4.22
N ALA A 20 10.00 12.88 -3.97
CA ALA A 20 8.60 12.54 -4.04
C ALA A 20 7.82 13.67 -4.73
N ASP A 21 6.87 13.28 -5.58
CA ASP A 21 5.90 14.22 -6.12
C ASP A 21 4.77 14.38 -5.09
N MET A 22 4.75 15.54 -4.44
CA MET A 22 3.82 15.83 -3.35
C MET A 22 2.65 16.67 -3.83
N PHE A 23 1.46 16.15 -3.65
CA PHE A 23 0.21 16.80 -4.01
C PHE A 23 -0.71 16.95 -2.80
N VAL A 24 -1.14 18.19 -2.51
CA VAL A 24 -2.11 18.51 -1.46
C VAL A 24 -3.52 18.57 -2.07
N LYS A 25 -4.30 17.52 -1.91
CA LYS A 25 -5.67 17.44 -2.44
C LYS A 25 -6.65 18.29 -1.62
N THR A 26 -6.51 18.26 -0.31
CA THR A 26 -7.29 19.05 0.64
C THR A 26 -6.42 19.41 1.84
N PRO A 27 -6.82 20.38 2.69
CA PRO A 27 -6.08 20.71 3.90
C PRO A 27 -5.81 19.53 4.85
N ARG A 28 -6.52 18.41 4.68
CA ARG A 28 -6.41 17.22 5.52
C ARG A 28 -5.86 15.99 4.79
N ARG A 29 -5.48 16.12 3.51
CA ARG A 29 -5.00 14.99 2.69
C ARG A 29 -3.84 15.40 1.81
N ILE A 30 -2.70 14.78 2.07
CA ILE A 30 -1.47 14.91 1.30
C ILE A 30 -1.23 13.58 0.59
N TYR A 31 -0.84 13.62 -0.67
CA TYR A 31 -0.44 12.46 -1.45
C TYR A 31 1.03 12.61 -1.84
N LEU A 32 1.76 11.53 -1.71
CA LEU A 32 3.15 11.39 -2.13
C LEU A 32 3.21 10.32 -3.20
N LYS A 33 3.51 10.67 -4.42
CA LYS A 33 3.87 9.70 -5.46
C LYS A 33 5.38 9.51 -5.42
N ILE A 34 5.81 8.27 -5.25
CA ILE A 34 7.22 7.92 -5.12
C ILE A 34 7.58 6.78 -6.07
N GLU A 35 8.87 6.67 -6.37
CA GLU A 35 9.41 5.50 -7.04
C GLU A 35 9.32 4.27 -6.12
N ARG A 36 9.02 3.11 -6.71
CA ARG A 36 8.85 1.84 -6.00
C ARG A 36 10.07 1.46 -5.14
N THR A 37 11.26 1.74 -5.64
CA THR A 37 12.54 1.49 -4.94
C THR A 37 12.71 2.29 -3.65
N ASN A 38 12.00 3.41 -3.51
CA ASN A 38 12.05 4.29 -2.35
C ASN A 38 10.97 3.98 -1.31
N LEU A 39 10.11 2.96 -1.54
CA LEU A 39 8.95 2.69 -0.71
C LEU A 39 9.29 2.52 0.77
N VAL A 40 10.18 1.59 1.08
CA VAL A 40 10.51 1.23 2.48
C VAL A 40 11.11 2.43 3.22
N GLU A 41 12.04 3.14 2.59
CA GLU A 41 12.69 4.30 3.21
C GLU A 41 11.74 5.50 3.34
N THR A 42 10.81 5.69 2.39
CA THR A 42 9.75 6.70 2.51
C THR A 42 8.83 6.40 3.69
N VAL A 43 8.40 5.15 3.81
CA VAL A 43 7.56 4.71 4.93
C VAL A 43 8.28 4.91 6.25
N ARG A 44 9.56 4.53 6.33
CA ARG A 44 10.40 4.74 7.53
C ARG A 44 10.50 6.23 7.86
N ALA A 45 10.78 7.08 6.88
CA ALA A 45 10.87 8.53 7.07
C ALA A 45 9.60 9.13 7.66
N ILE A 46 8.43 8.67 7.21
CA ILE A 46 7.13 9.16 7.68
C ILE A 46 6.80 8.56 9.05
N PHE A 47 6.99 7.25 9.23
CA PHE A 47 6.60 6.54 10.45
C PHE A 47 7.44 6.93 11.66
N ASP A 48 8.68 7.37 11.44
CA ASP A 48 9.57 7.89 12.50
C ASP A 48 9.17 9.29 13.00
N LEU A 49 8.26 9.99 12.29
CA LEU A 49 7.78 11.30 12.73
C LEU A 49 6.88 11.16 13.97
N PRO A 50 6.99 12.06 14.94
CA PRO A 50 6.20 11.98 16.16
C PRO A 50 4.70 12.14 15.88
N GLY A 51 3.89 11.30 16.53
CA GLY A 51 2.43 11.33 16.46
C GLY A 51 1.84 10.75 15.18
N VAL A 52 2.62 9.95 14.44
CA VAL A 52 2.15 9.24 13.24
C VAL A 52 1.63 7.86 13.62
N ARG A 53 0.53 7.50 13.00
CA ARG A 53 -0.05 6.17 13.08
C ARG A 53 -0.29 5.61 11.68
N PHE A 54 0.07 4.37 11.46
CA PHE A 54 -0.36 3.65 10.26
C PHE A 54 -1.87 3.36 10.35
N ALA A 55 -2.61 3.81 9.37
CA ALA A 55 -4.05 3.62 9.34
C ALA A 55 -4.44 2.34 8.61
N ILE A 56 -4.04 2.21 7.34
CA ILE A 56 -4.32 1.06 6.47
C ILE A 56 -3.49 1.18 5.19
N ALA A 57 -3.50 0.13 4.35
CA ALA A 57 -3.10 0.22 2.95
C ALA A 57 -4.26 -0.16 2.04
N THR A 58 -4.21 0.31 0.79
CA THR A 58 -5.19 0.01 -0.25
C THR A 58 -4.46 -0.40 -1.52
N GLY A 59 -4.71 -1.62 -1.98
CA GLY A 59 -4.26 -2.09 -3.29
C GLY A 59 -5.35 -1.94 -4.34
N MET A 60 -4.97 -1.65 -5.58
CA MET A 60 -5.90 -1.59 -6.69
C MET A 60 -5.23 -1.94 -8.02
N GLN A 61 -5.99 -2.57 -8.91
CA GLN A 61 -5.62 -2.68 -10.31
C GLN A 61 -6.16 -1.46 -11.07
N THR A 62 -5.27 -0.78 -11.78
CA THR A 62 -5.61 0.36 -12.66
C THR A 62 -5.77 -0.10 -14.10
N GLY A 63 -6.01 0.83 -15.03
CA GLY A 63 -6.03 0.51 -16.46
C GLY A 63 -4.67 0.15 -17.05
N THR A 64 -3.57 0.49 -16.36
CA THR A 64 -2.19 0.35 -16.86
C THR A 64 -1.29 -0.47 -15.96
N GLY A 65 -1.78 -0.93 -14.81
CA GLY A 65 -0.96 -1.69 -13.86
C GLY A 65 -1.59 -1.77 -12.49
N PHE A 66 -0.75 -1.81 -11.46
CA PHE A 66 -1.17 -1.95 -10.07
C PHE A 66 -0.63 -0.81 -9.22
N GLU A 67 -1.41 -0.43 -8.25
CA GLU A 67 -1.09 0.67 -7.35
C GLU A 67 -1.38 0.27 -5.91
N VAL A 68 -0.47 0.68 -5.01
CA VAL A 68 -0.66 0.55 -3.57
C VAL A 68 -0.55 1.92 -2.93
N LEU A 69 -1.50 2.23 -2.05
CA LEU A 69 -1.51 3.43 -1.22
C LEU A 69 -1.39 3.03 0.24
N TYR A 70 -0.37 3.55 0.92
CA TYR A 70 -0.21 3.41 2.36
C TYR A 70 -0.64 4.70 3.05
N HIS A 71 -1.55 4.59 4.02
CA HIS A 71 -2.20 5.71 4.68
C HIS A 71 -1.65 5.91 6.08
N PHE A 72 -1.07 7.08 6.35
CA PHE A 72 -0.51 7.47 7.64
C PHE A 72 -1.31 8.63 8.21
N ALA A 73 -1.85 8.44 9.42
CA ALA A 73 -2.63 9.45 10.11
C ALA A 73 -1.75 10.26 11.06
N PHE A 74 -1.84 11.57 10.95
CA PHE A 74 -1.32 12.55 11.89
C PHE A 74 -2.52 13.03 12.71
N ASP A 75 -2.87 12.27 13.74
CA ASP A 75 -4.14 12.44 14.45
C ASP A 75 -4.24 13.84 15.11
N HIS A 76 -3.17 14.35 15.69
CA HIS A 76 -3.14 15.69 16.30
C HIS A 76 -3.32 16.82 15.27
N ASP A 77 -2.85 16.61 14.06
CA ASP A 77 -2.96 17.59 12.96
C ASP A 77 -4.23 17.37 12.13
N ASN A 78 -5.01 16.31 12.41
CA ASN A 78 -6.17 15.89 11.62
C ASN A 78 -5.84 15.83 10.12
N CYS A 79 -4.71 15.18 9.80
CA CYS A 79 -4.17 15.09 8.45
C CYS A 79 -3.82 13.65 8.11
N LEU A 80 -4.10 13.24 6.87
CA LEU A 80 -3.76 11.95 6.31
C LEU A 80 -2.70 12.13 5.23
N VAL A 81 -1.58 11.45 5.37
CA VAL A 81 -0.52 11.35 4.38
C VAL A 81 -0.64 10.01 3.67
N ASN A 82 -0.72 10.03 2.35
CA ASN A 82 -0.93 8.87 1.51
C ASN A 82 0.31 8.65 0.65
N VAL A 83 1.05 7.60 0.90
CA VAL A 83 2.19 7.18 0.07
C VAL A 83 1.68 6.30 -1.04
N ARG A 84 1.92 6.71 -2.28
CA ARG A 84 1.42 6.08 -3.49
C ARG A 84 2.58 5.51 -4.31
N VAL A 85 2.52 4.22 -4.59
CA VAL A 85 3.46 3.51 -5.46
C VAL A 85 2.72 2.78 -6.57
N PHE A 86 3.35 2.68 -7.72
CA PHE A 86 2.77 2.08 -8.91
C PHE A 86 3.76 1.11 -9.57
N THR A 87 3.24 0.07 -10.22
CA THR A 87 3.96 -0.80 -11.14
C THR A 87 3.07 -1.20 -12.31
N ASP A 88 3.64 -1.32 -13.49
CA ASP A 88 3.03 -1.89 -14.69
C ASP A 88 3.35 -3.38 -14.88
N GLU A 89 4.16 -3.95 -13.98
CA GLU A 89 4.50 -5.37 -14.00
C GLU A 89 3.29 -6.26 -13.67
N ASP A 90 3.19 -7.41 -14.32
CA ASP A 90 2.27 -8.48 -13.98
C ASP A 90 3.04 -9.81 -14.00
N PRO A 91 3.23 -10.50 -12.87
CA PRO A 91 2.68 -10.17 -11.55
C PRO A 91 3.26 -8.88 -10.91
N PRO A 92 2.44 -8.11 -10.22
CA PRO A 92 2.90 -6.88 -9.56
C PRO A 92 3.76 -7.19 -8.33
N VAL A 93 4.92 -6.54 -8.23
CA VAL A 93 5.87 -6.75 -7.14
C VAL A 93 6.20 -5.43 -6.46
N PHE A 94 6.05 -5.39 -5.13
CA PHE A 94 6.47 -4.29 -4.27
C PHE A 94 7.37 -4.81 -3.14
N ASP A 95 8.11 -3.92 -2.49
CA ASP A 95 8.80 -4.28 -1.26
C ASP A 95 7.82 -4.19 -0.09
N SER A 96 7.86 -5.19 0.80
CA SER A 96 7.07 -5.17 2.02
C SER A 96 7.52 -4.06 2.95
N ILE A 97 6.57 -3.35 3.52
CA ILE A 97 6.84 -2.39 4.60
C ILE A 97 6.70 -3.00 6.00
N SER A 98 6.41 -4.28 6.09
CA SER A 98 6.17 -4.99 7.37
C SER A 98 7.37 -4.97 8.32
N GLY A 99 8.58 -4.81 7.81
CA GLY A 99 9.79 -4.62 8.61
C GLY A 99 9.87 -3.24 9.30
N VAL A 100 9.06 -2.28 8.88
CA VAL A 100 8.94 -0.95 9.50
C VAL A 100 7.63 -0.84 10.27
N VAL A 101 6.55 -1.33 9.69
CA VAL A 101 5.18 -1.25 10.23
C VAL A 101 4.62 -2.65 10.36
N LEU A 102 4.68 -3.22 11.55
CA LEU A 102 4.26 -4.61 11.79
C LEU A 102 2.80 -4.86 11.36
N ALA A 103 1.92 -3.90 11.57
CA ALA A 103 0.51 -4.00 11.18
C ALA A 103 0.29 -4.17 9.66
N ALA A 104 1.28 -3.81 8.84
CA ALA A 104 1.21 -3.99 7.40
C ALA A 104 1.24 -5.47 6.96
N GLN A 105 1.75 -6.38 7.80
CA GLN A 105 1.78 -7.81 7.48
C GLN A 105 0.42 -8.35 7.08
N TYR A 106 -0.63 -7.99 7.80
CA TYR A 106 -1.97 -8.50 7.52
C TYR A 106 -2.56 -7.91 6.25
N ILE A 107 -2.43 -6.61 6.07
CA ILE A 107 -3.02 -5.93 4.90
C ILE A 107 -2.27 -6.27 3.60
N GLU A 108 -0.96 -6.51 3.66
CA GLU A 108 -0.17 -6.99 2.53
C GLU A 108 -0.59 -8.41 2.12
N ARG A 109 -0.86 -9.30 3.07
CA ARG A 109 -1.43 -10.63 2.81
C ARG A 109 -2.82 -10.56 2.18
N GLU A 110 -3.69 -9.64 2.62
CA GLU A 110 -4.99 -9.40 1.99
C GLU A 110 -4.85 -8.97 0.52
N MET A 111 -3.94 -8.03 0.24
CA MET A 111 -3.67 -7.58 -1.12
C MET A 111 -3.05 -8.69 -1.99
N HIS A 112 -2.21 -9.55 -1.40
CA HIS A 112 -1.68 -10.73 -2.07
C HIS A 112 -2.81 -11.70 -2.44
N ASP A 113 -3.67 -12.06 -1.49
CA ASP A 113 -4.81 -12.96 -1.72
C ASP A 113 -5.78 -12.44 -2.79
N LEU A 114 -6.14 -11.17 -2.73
CA LEU A 114 -7.22 -10.62 -3.53
C LEU A 114 -6.77 -10.11 -4.91
N LEU A 115 -5.53 -9.64 -5.02
CA LEU A 115 -4.98 -9.01 -6.23
C LEU A 115 -3.75 -9.72 -6.80
N GLY A 116 -3.16 -10.67 -6.05
CA GLY A 116 -1.93 -11.34 -6.44
C GLY A 116 -0.72 -10.41 -6.45
N ILE A 117 -0.70 -9.43 -5.56
CA ILE A 117 0.45 -8.56 -5.38
C ILE A 117 1.51 -9.32 -4.58
N GLU A 118 2.73 -9.39 -5.11
CA GLU A 118 3.88 -9.96 -4.41
C GLU A 118 4.56 -8.89 -3.57
N PHE A 119 4.85 -9.23 -2.29
CA PHE A 119 5.56 -8.34 -1.37
C PHE A 119 6.92 -8.96 -1.01
N ARG A 120 8.01 -8.47 -1.62
CA ARG A 120 9.36 -8.93 -1.32
C ARG A 120 9.73 -8.64 0.13
N ASN A 121 10.44 -9.57 0.76
CA ASN A 121 10.85 -9.49 2.17
C ASN A 121 9.67 -9.49 3.17
N HIS A 122 8.48 -9.88 2.74
CA HIS A 122 7.38 -10.16 3.67
C HIS A 122 7.69 -11.47 4.43
N PRO A 123 7.45 -11.56 5.76
CA PRO A 123 7.79 -12.74 6.55
C PRO A 123 6.96 -13.98 6.24
N GLY A 124 5.82 -13.85 5.58
CA GLY A 124 4.95 -14.97 5.17
C GLY A 124 3.71 -14.48 4.46
N LEU A 125 3.63 -14.65 3.13
CA LEU A 125 2.47 -14.29 2.29
C LEU A 125 1.44 -15.43 2.21
N ASP A 126 1.21 -16.14 3.32
CA ASP A 126 0.18 -17.15 3.37
C ASP A 126 -1.21 -16.56 3.23
N ARG A 127 -2.15 -17.37 2.71
CA ARG A 127 -3.55 -16.97 2.59
C ARG A 127 -4.13 -16.50 3.92
N ILE A 128 -5.02 -15.53 3.87
CA ILE A 128 -5.67 -14.97 5.05
C ILE A 128 -7.19 -14.80 4.88
N LEU A 129 -7.66 -14.52 3.68
CA LEU A 129 -9.08 -14.30 3.38
C LEU A 129 -9.69 -15.41 2.55
N LEU A 130 -8.95 -15.93 1.57
CA LEU A 130 -9.45 -16.97 0.69
C LEU A 130 -9.37 -18.34 1.38
N SER A 131 -10.34 -19.21 1.09
CA SER A 131 -10.36 -20.58 1.60
C SER A 131 -9.19 -21.40 1.04
N GLU A 132 -8.81 -22.47 1.73
CA GLU A 132 -7.69 -23.34 1.33
C GLU A 132 -7.92 -24.00 -0.04
N ASP A 133 -9.18 -24.29 -0.38
CA ASP A 133 -9.62 -24.88 -1.64
C ASP A 133 -9.78 -23.87 -2.78
N TRP A 134 -9.51 -22.57 -2.53
CA TRP A 134 -9.56 -21.55 -3.59
C TRP A 134 -8.47 -21.83 -4.64
N PRO A 135 -8.82 -21.79 -5.95
CA PRO A 135 -7.86 -22.10 -7.01
C PRO A 135 -6.63 -21.17 -6.99
N GLU A 136 -5.46 -21.75 -7.19
CA GLU A 136 -4.23 -20.99 -7.30
C GLU A 136 -4.23 -20.08 -8.53
N GLY A 137 -3.65 -18.87 -8.39
CA GLY A 137 -3.56 -17.89 -9.47
C GLY A 137 -4.87 -17.21 -9.82
N VAL A 138 -5.96 -17.48 -9.10
CA VAL A 138 -7.25 -16.81 -9.25
C VAL A 138 -7.37 -15.73 -8.19
N TYR A 139 -7.39 -14.47 -8.60
CA TYR A 139 -7.46 -13.33 -7.71
C TYR A 139 -8.80 -12.60 -7.89
N PRO A 140 -9.70 -12.63 -6.90
CA PRO A 140 -11.09 -12.21 -7.08
C PRO A 140 -11.28 -10.72 -7.39
N LEU A 141 -10.32 -9.86 -7.08
CA LEU A 141 -10.39 -8.43 -7.36
C LEU A 141 -9.66 -8.02 -8.63
N ARG A 142 -9.04 -8.95 -9.36
CA ARG A 142 -8.46 -8.64 -10.67
C ARG A 142 -9.54 -8.49 -11.74
N ARG A 143 -9.41 -7.43 -12.54
CA ARG A 143 -10.25 -7.20 -13.70
C ARG A 143 -9.74 -7.99 -14.91
N GLY A 144 -10.66 -8.42 -15.80
CA GLY A 144 -10.33 -8.98 -17.11
C GLY A 144 -10.00 -10.48 -17.12
N ARG A 145 -10.08 -11.18 -16.00
CA ARG A 145 -10.11 -12.63 -15.96
C ARG A 145 -11.49 -13.06 -15.45
N PRO A 146 -12.37 -13.59 -16.33
CA PRO A 146 -13.61 -14.19 -15.86
C PRO A 146 -13.23 -15.35 -14.93
N TRP A 147 -13.81 -15.38 -13.75
CA TRP A 147 -13.74 -16.55 -12.90
C TRP A 147 -14.54 -17.67 -13.61
N GLU A 148 -13.84 -18.63 -14.18
CA GLU A 148 -14.44 -19.83 -14.78
C GLU A 148 -14.81 -20.90 -13.74
N GLY A 149 -14.79 -20.53 -12.47
CA GLY A 149 -15.24 -21.41 -11.40
C GLY A 149 -16.73 -21.65 -11.49
N THR A 150 -17.13 -22.87 -11.82
CA THR A 150 -18.49 -23.36 -11.61
C THR A 150 -18.81 -23.22 -10.13
N VAL A 151 -19.64 -22.23 -9.80
CA VAL A 151 -20.39 -22.30 -8.54
C VAL A 151 -21.34 -23.47 -8.71
N GLU A 152 -20.92 -24.68 -8.33
CA GLU A 152 -21.88 -25.73 -8.07
C GLU A 152 -22.84 -25.17 -7.03
N LYS A 153 -24.06 -24.89 -7.49
CA LYS A 153 -25.17 -24.55 -6.61
C LYS A 153 -25.32 -25.72 -5.64
N ARG A 154 -24.75 -25.61 -4.47
CA ARG A 154 -25.20 -26.42 -3.35
C ARG A 154 -26.61 -25.98 -3.03
N ILE A 155 -27.57 -26.77 -3.54
CA ILE A 155 -28.98 -26.75 -3.12
C ILE A 155 -29.03 -27.37 -1.72
#